data_742c4f1fc602f33541d7feabeff9c038
#
_entry.id   742c4f1fc602f33541d7feabeff9c038
#
_cell.length_a   1.000
_cell.length_b   1.000
_cell.length_c   1.000
_cell.angle_alpha   90.00
_cell.angle_beta   90.00
_cell.angle_gamma   90.00
#
_symmetry.space_group_name_H-M   'P 1'
#
loop_
_entity.id
_entity.type
_entity.pdbx_description
1 polymer ?
#
loop_
_entity_poly.entity_id
_entity_poly.type
_entity_poly.pdbx_seq_one_letter_code
_entity_poly.pdbx_strand_id
1 'polypeptide(L)'
;MKRKLTKRLFLTMAVALSLSSCLKEGDTTALVNDPQEIPFITDYIPDDLLHLFGEENVHFGDQPPLIDMEFKSQHEYVATNLQPPYAPQVGGLSPISYYHKLRRQYLQTADYIGMNSEESRCKLISPVYLTGHGNDFTAYFYESSLTEGSPEHAVVMSGTLAPNGIKNFIYGYKILRYNDSIVPPVAYPVNSIFILKDWDGMAEACTWFNDTLFHPQRSTKP
;
A
#
# COMPACT_ATOMS: atom_id res chain seq x y z
N MET A 1 -55.78 -35.86 28.06
CA MET A 1 -54.81 -34.79 28.30
C MET A 1 -53.41 -34.98 27.68
N LYS A 2 -53.05 -36.15 27.17
CA LYS A 2 -51.66 -36.43 26.64
C LYS A 2 -51.37 -35.93 25.21
N ARG A 3 -52.42 -35.69 24.38
CA ARG A 3 -52.22 -35.25 22.96
C ARG A 3 -51.92 -33.76 22.76
N LYS A 4 -52.25 -32.92 23.73
CA LYS A 4 -51.99 -31.46 23.63
C LYS A 4 -50.57 -31.05 24.05
N LEU A 5 -49.89 -31.88 24.85
CA LEU A 5 -48.55 -31.60 25.31
C LEU A 5 -47.51 -31.87 24.20
N THR A 6 -47.74 -32.92 23.40
CA THR A 6 -46.85 -33.29 22.29
C THR A 6 -46.84 -32.25 21.16
N LYS A 7 -48.04 -31.66 20.87
CA LYS A 7 -48.12 -30.61 19.84
C LYS A 7 -47.42 -29.30 20.25
N ARG A 8 -47.45 -28.98 21.54
CA ARG A 8 -46.73 -27.78 22.03
C ARG A 8 -45.22 -28.00 22.10
N LEU A 9 -44.79 -29.21 22.36
CA LEU A 9 -43.37 -29.55 22.37
C LEU A 9 -42.76 -29.53 20.95
N PHE A 10 -43.51 -30.04 19.96
CA PHE A 10 -43.10 -29.99 18.55
C PHE A 10 -43.07 -28.56 18.00
N LEU A 11 -43.98 -27.68 18.43
CA LEU A 11 -44.02 -26.31 17.96
C LEU A 11 -42.88 -25.48 18.53
N THR A 12 -42.54 -25.71 19.80
CA THR A 12 -41.38 -25.05 20.42
C THR A 12 -40.03 -25.53 19.85
N MET A 13 -39.96 -26.81 19.47
CA MET A 13 -38.75 -27.34 18.84
C MET A 13 -38.59 -26.88 17.39
N ALA A 14 -39.72 -26.70 16.65
CA ALA A 14 -39.68 -26.15 15.30
C ALA A 14 -39.29 -24.66 15.28
N VAL A 15 -39.71 -23.88 16.27
CA VAL A 15 -39.29 -22.45 16.40
C VAL A 15 -37.81 -22.32 16.82
N ALA A 16 -37.29 -23.22 17.66
CA ALA A 16 -35.87 -23.23 18.00
C ALA A 16 -34.98 -23.60 16.82
N LEU A 17 -35.44 -24.49 15.93
CA LEU A 17 -34.72 -24.86 14.72
C LEU A 17 -34.79 -23.80 13.61
N SER A 18 -35.82 -22.97 13.58
CA SER A 18 -35.93 -21.88 12.61
C SER A 18 -35.12 -20.63 13.02
N LEU A 19 -34.78 -20.47 14.31
CA LEU A 19 -33.93 -19.39 14.78
C LEU A 19 -32.45 -19.71 14.64
N SER A 20 -32.07 -20.98 14.55
CA SER A 20 -30.68 -21.36 14.28
C SER A 20 -30.27 -21.30 12.81
N SER A 21 -31.24 -21.18 11.89
CA SER A 21 -30.96 -21.02 10.47
C SER A 21 -30.77 -19.56 10.02
N CYS A 22 -30.99 -18.58 10.91
CA CYS A 22 -30.72 -17.16 10.64
C CYS A 22 -29.35 -16.69 11.19
N LEU A 23 -28.66 -17.53 11.91
CA LEU A 23 -27.23 -17.42 12.13
C LEU A 23 -26.52 -18.30 11.10
N LYS A 24 -26.76 -18.06 9.83
CA LYS A 24 -25.69 -18.23 8.87
C LYS A 24 -24.61 -17.30 9.36
N GLU A 25 -23.59 -17.86 9.95
CA GLU A 25 -22.30 -17.20 10.05
C GLU A 25 -22.04 -16.58 8.68
N GLY A 26 -22.38 -15.31 8.56
CA GLY A 26 -22.08 -14.55 7.37
C GLY A 26 -20.58 -14.58 7.27
N ASP A 27 -20.08 -15.13 6.22
CA ASP A 27 -18.84 -14.81 5.52
C ASP A 27 -17.68 -14.18 6.31
N THR A 28 -17.53 -14.44 7.60
CA THR A 28 -16.26 -14.23 8.29
C THR A 28 -15.23 -15.30 7.93
N THR A 29 -15.63 -16.36 7.25
CA THR A 29 -14.71 -17.38 6.73
C THR A 29 -14.16 -17.02 5.35
N ALA A 30 -14.71 -16.03 4.66
CA ALA A 30 -14.13 -15.54 3.41
C ALA A 30 -12.88 -14.66 3.62
N LEU A 31 -12.51 -14.37 4.88
CA LEU A 31 -11.27 -13.69 5.23
C LEU A 31 -10.21 -14.64 5.80
N VAL A 32 -10.49 -15.91 5.95
CA VAL A 32 -9.48 -16.94 6.21
C VAL A 32 -8.97 -17.42 4.86
N ASN A 33 -8.26 -16.56 4.15
CA ASN A 33 -6.88 -16.80 3.83
C ASN A 33 -6.61 -18.21 3.32
N ASP A 34 -6.94 -18.44 2.08
CA ASP A 34 -5.92 -19.07 1.25
C ASP A 34 -4.65 -18.25 1.48
N PRO A 35 -3.55 -18.82 1.98
CA PRO A 35 -2.32 -18.06 2.14
C PRO A 35 -1.99 -17.50 0.77
N GLN A 36 -2.26 -16.22 0.59
CA GLN A 36 -1.99 -15.55 -0.68
C GLN A 36 -0.50 -15.71 -0.87
N GLU A 37 -0.12 -16.49 -1.87
CA GLU A 37 1.29 -16.75 -2.17
C GLU A 37 1.94 -15.39 -2.38
N ILE A 38 2.90 -15.05 -1.50
CA ILE A 38 3.59 -13.77 -1.56
C ILE A 38 4.55 -13.86 -2.75
N PRO A 39 4.34 -13.06 -3.80
CA PRO A 39 5.22 -13.12 -4.96
C PRO A 39 6.62 -12.69 -4.58
N PHE A 40 7.64 -13.34 -5.10
CA PHE A 40 9.00 -12.82 -4.98
C PHE A 40 9.08 -11.46 -5.66
N ILE A 41 9.82 -10.53 -5.03
CA ILE A 41 9.97 -9.17 -5.57
C ILE A 41 10.51 -9.19 -7.02
N THR A 42 11.41 -10.12 -7.34
CA THR A 42 11.98 -10.31 -8.67
C THR A 42 10.98 -10.78 -9.72
N ASP A 43 9.91 -11.45 -9.30
CA ASP A 43 8.85 -11.92 -10.20
C ASP A 43 7.73 -10.88 -10.34
N TYR A 44 7.67 -9.92 -9.42
CA TYR A 44 6.60 -8.95 -9.30
C TYR A 44 7.00 -7.56 -9.83
N ILE A 45 8.21 -7.10 -9.54
CA ILE A 45 8.71 -5.79 -9.94
C ILE A 45 9.61 -5.93 -11.18
N PRO A 46 9.47 -5.03 -12.19
CA PRO A 46 10.29 -5.07 -13.39
C PRO A 46 11.80 -5.05 -13.10
N ASP A 47 12.55 -5.93 -13.75
CA ASP A 47 13.99 -6.11 -13.56
C ASP A 47 14.80 -4.83 -13.73
N ASP A 48 14.44 -3.99 -14.73
CA ASP A 48 15.12 -2.74 -14.98
C ASP A 48 14.90 -1.71 -13.86
N LEU A 49 13.74 -1.75 -13.20
CA LEU A 49 13.50 -0.95 -11.99
C LEU A 49 14.37 -1.45 -10.84
N LEU A 50 14.39 -2.77 -10.58
CA LEU A 50 15.21 -3.34 -9.50
C LEU A 50 16.70 -3.11 -9.74
N HIS A 51 17.16 -3.25 -10.98
CA HIS A 51 18.57 -2.99 -11.33
C HIS A 51 18.96 -1.53 -11.05
N LEU A 52 18.11 -0.57 -11.40
CA LEU A 52 18.40 0.85 -11.15
C LEU A 52 18.23 1.22 -9.67
N PHE A 53 17.34 0.53 -8.95
CA PHE A 53 17.13 0.71 -7.51
C PHE A 53 18.36 0.24 -6.71
N GLY A 54 19.09 -0.76 -7.20
CA GLY A 54 20.25 -1.36 -6.57
C GLY A 54 19.89 -2.54 -5.68
N GLU A 55 20.51 -3.69 -5.93
CA GLU A 55 20.27 -4.92 -5.15
C GLU A 55 20.59 -4.74 -3.66
N GLU A 56 21.56 -3.90 -3.33
CA GLU A 56 21.96 -3.57 -1.96
C GLU A 56 20.89 -2.84 -1.17
N ASN A 57 19.93 -2.22 -1.85
CA ASN A 57 18.80 -1.55 -1.23
C ASN A 57 17.57 -2.47 -1.05
N VAL A 58 17.63 -3.70 -1.55
CA VAL A 58 16.54 -4.68 -1.40
C VAL A 58 16.81 -5.55 -0.19
N HIS A 59 15.96 -5.45 0.82
CA HIS A 59 16.04 -6.27 2.03
C HIS A 59 15.15 -7.50 1.88
N PHE A 60 15.79 -8.66 1.76
CA PHE A 60 15.11 -9.95 1.67
C PHE A 60 14.82 -10.53 3.05
N GLY A 61 13.83 -11.41 3.12
CA GLY A 61 13.44 -12.15 4.31
C GLY A 61 11.92 -12.25 4.44
N ASP A 62 11.49 -13.16 5.29
CA ASP A 62 10.07 -13.48 5.53
C ASP A 62 9.53 -12.88 6.84
N GLN A 63 10.36 -12.09 7.53
CA GLN A 63 10.03 -11.47 8.82
C GLN A 63 10.30 -9.95 8.79
N PRO A 64 9.61 -9.19 7.93
CA PRO A 64 9.74 -7.74 7.92
C PRO A 64 9.28 -7.15 9.26
N PRO A 65 9.86 -6.00 9.69
CA PRO A 65 9.42 -5.34 10.91
C PRO A 65 7.95 -4.91 10.80
N LEU A 66 7.26 -4.83 11.93
CA LEU A 66 5.95 -4.18 11.99
C LEU A 66 6.15 -2.67 11.86
N ILE A 67 5.65 -2.11 10.76
CA ILE A 67 5.75 -0.68 10.48
C ILE A 67 4.41 -0.04 10.86
N ASP A 68 4.31 0.43 12.09
CA ASP A 68 3.12 1.12 12.62
C ASP A 68 3.44 2.60 12.85
N MET A 69 3.79 3.29 11.77
CA MET A 69 4.03 4.73 11.82
C MET A 69 3.64 5.40 10.50
N GLU A 70 3.37 6.68 10.61
CA GLU A 70 3.33 7.60 9.49
C GLU A 70 4.69 8.28 9.38
N PHE A 71 5.18 8.45 8.17
CA PHE A 71 6.45 9.13 7.95
C PHE A 71 6.38 10.06 6.74
N LYS A 72 7.19 11.10 6.81
CA LYS A 72 7.32 12.11 5.78
C LYS A 72 8.72 11.99 5.17
N SER A 73 8.80 12.02 3.86
CA SER A 73 10.05 12.09 3.12
C SER A 73 10.11 13.33 2.24
N GLN A 74 11.30 13.89 2.09
CA GLN A 74 11.63 14.89 1.08
C GLN A 74 12.69 14.31 0.17
N HIS A 75 12.38 14.17 -1.10
CA HIS A 75 13.16 13.35 -2.00
C HIS A 75 14.24 14.13 -2.75
N GLU A 76 15.41 13.50 -2.86
CA GLU A 76 16.48 13.83 -3.78
C GLU A 76 16.52 12.79 -4.90
N TYR A 77 16.64 13.22 -6.16
CA TYR A 77 16.78 12.31 -7.29
C TYR A 77 18.16 11.66 -7.30
N VAL A 78 18.19 10.31 -7.25
CA VAL A 78 19.43 9.52 -7.24
C VAL A 78 19.77 8.99 -8.60
N ALA A 79 18.78 8.42 -9.31
CA ALA A 79 18.97 7.84 -10.62
C ALA A 79 17.68 7.92 -11.47
N THR A 80 17.85 7.88 -12.78
CA THR A 80 16.77 7.76 -13.77
C THR A 80 17.32 7.14 -15.04
N ASN A 81 16.48 6.47 -15.81
CA ASN A 81 16.81 6.00 -17.16
C ASN A 81 16.55 7.04 -18.24
N LEU A 82 16.06 8.22 -17.88
CA LEU A 82 15.78 9.29 -18.81
C LEU A 82 17.05 10.03 -19.23
N GLN A 83 17.02 10.59 -20.45
CA GLN A 83 18.04 11.48 -20.99
C GLN A 83 17.53 12.92 -21.00
N PRO A 84 18.42 13.94 -20.94
CA PRO A 84 18.03 15.32 -21.16
C PRO A 84 17.24 15.49 -22.49
N PRO A 85 16.23 16.38 -22.53
CA PRO A 85 15.84 17.36 -21.51
C PRO A 85 14.86 16.83 -20.44
N TYR A 86 14.49 15.56 -20.48
CA TYR A 86 13.46 14.99 -19.60
C TYR A 86 14.02 14.45 -18.28
N ALA A 87 15.32 14.21 -18.21
CA ALA A 87 15.94 13.72 -16.97
C ALA A 87 15.91 14.80 -15.88
N PRO A 88 15.39 14.51 -14.67
CA PRO A 88 15.57 15.39 -13.54
C PRO A 88 17.06 15.50 -13.21
N GLN A 89 17.47 16.60 -12.62
CA GLN A 89 18.85 16.76 -12.17
C GLN A 89 19.11 15.79 -11.00
N VAL A 90 20.06 14.88 -11.18
CA VAL A 90 20.55 14.02 -10.10
C VAL A 90 21.17 14.89 -9.00
N GLY A 91 20.86 14.61 -7.73
CA GLY A 91 21.20 15.46 -6.59
C GLY A 91 20.26 16.66 -6.41
N GLY A 92 19.29 16.84 -7.30
CA GLY A 92 18.27 17.87 -7.17
C GLY A 92 17.18 17.45 -6.17
N LEU A 93 16.82 18.37 -5.27
CA LEU A 93 15.70 18.13 -4.34
C LEU A 93 14.36 18.27 -5.05
N SER A 94 13.45 17.35 -4.76
CA SER A 94 12.05 17.53 -5.09
C SER A 94 11.47 18.64 -4.20
N PRO A 95 10.73 19.61 -4.77
CA PRO A 95 10.03 20.61 -3.95
C PRO A 95 8.85 20.01 -3.19
N ILE A 96 8.49 18.78 -3.49
CA ILE A 96 7.30 18.09 -2.99
C ILE A 96 7.71 17.16 -1.85
N SER A 97 7.03 17.26 -0.72
CA SER A 97 7.13 16.28 0.37
C SER A 97 6.11 15.16 0.15
N TYR A 98 6.49 13.96 0.51
CA TYR A 98 5.64 12.77 0.44
C TYR A 98 5.34 12.26 1.85
N TYR A 99 4.10 11.84 2.05
CA TYR A 99 3.60 11.28 3.30
C TYR A 99 3.21 9.84 3.06
N HIS A 100 3.66 8.97 3.94
CA HIS A 100 3.52 7.53 3.80
C HIS A 100 2.97 6.93 5.08
N LYS A 101 2.11 5.93 4.94
CA LYS A 101 1.62 5.10 6.05
C LYS A 101 1.43 3.67 5.56
N LEU A 102 2.05 2.73 6.24
CA LEU A 102 1.70 1.32 6.16
C LEU A 102 0.74 1.00 7.30
N ARG A 103 -0.31 0.26 7.03
CA ARG A 103 -1.31 -0.13 8.03
C ARG A 103 -1.87 -1.52 7.77
N ARG A 104 -2.53 -2.08 8.78
CA ARG A 104 -3.13 -3.42 8.71
C ARG A 104 -2.11 -4.47 8.25
N GLN A 105 -0.86 -4.29 8.65
CA GLN A 105 0.18 -5.23 8.30
C GLN A 105 -0.11 -6.59 8.94
N TYR A 106 -0.10 -7.61 8.09
CA TYR A 106 -0.20 -9.00 8.50
C TYR A 106 0.89 -9.81 7.80
N LEU A 107 1.86 -10.27 8.57
CA LEU A 107 3.07 -10.92 8.04
C LEU A 107 3.74 -10.06 6.95
N GLN A 108 3.73 -10.54 5.72
CA GLN A 108 4.37 -9.91 4.57
C GLN A 108 3.40 -9.11 3.69
N THR A 109 2.22 -8.78 4.20
CA THR A 109 1.26 -7.94 3.48
C THR A 109 0.79 -6.75 4.32
N ALA A 110 0.47 -5.65 3.65
CA ALA A 110 -0.08 -4.46 4.30
C ALA A 110 -0.98 -3.69 3.32
N ASP A 111 -1.61 -2.63 3.83
CA ASP A 111 -2.10 -1.55 2.99
C ASP A 111 -1.11 -0.39 3.04
N TYR A 112 -1.03 0.34 1.95
CA TYR A 112 -0.28 1.57 1.87
C TYR A 112 -1.22 2.75 1.65
N ILE A 113 -0.96 3.83 2.36
CA ILE A 113 -1.56 5.13 2.12
C ILE A 113 -0.43 6.09 1.78
N GLY A 114 -0.56 6.75 0.63
CA GLY A 114 0.39 7.75 0.17
C GLY A 114 -0.31 9.04 -0.22
N MET A 115 0.38 10.15 -0.02
CA MET A 115 -0.03 11.47 -0.48
C MET A 115 1.20 12.36 -0.63
N ASN A 116 1.22 13.23 -1.61
CA ASN A 116 2.20 14.30 -1.66
C ASN A 116 1.63 15.63 -1.16
N SER A 117 2.50 16.60 -0.88
CA SER A 117 2.10 17.89 -0.28
C SER A 117 1.22 18.77 -1.19
N GLU A 118 1.12 18.44 -2.47
CA GLU A 118 0.31 19.17 -3.45
C GLU A 118 -1.04 18.49 -3.72
N GLU A 119 -1.19 17.22 -3.30
CA GLU A 119 -2.42 16.46 -3.48
C GLU A 119 -3.42 16.72 -2.35
N SER A 120 -4.70 16.80 -2.71
CA SER A 120 -5.80 16.92 -1.74
C SER A 120 -6.41 15.57 -1.35
N ARG A 121 -5.92 14.46 -1.91
CA ARG A 121 -6.47 13.12 -1.72
C ARG A 121 -5.36 12.13 -1.47
N CYS A 122 -5.60 11.25 -0.50
CA CYS A 122 -4.74 10.11 -0.24
C CYS A 122 -5.02 8.98 -1.22
N LYS A 123 -3.96 8.30 -1.64
CA LYS A 123 -4.05 7.05 -2.40
C LYS A 123 -4.03 5.89 -1.40
N LEU A 124 -4.96 4.95 -1.56
CA LEU A 124 -4.98 3.70 -0.80
C LEU A 124 -4.68 2.55 -1.75
N ILE A 125 -3.67 1.77 -1.44
CA ILE A 125 -3.21 0.63 -2.23
C ILE A 125 -3.22 -0.62 -1.35
N SER A 126 -3.76 -1.71 -1.88
CA SER A 126 -3.83 -3.01 -1.22
C SER A 126 -3.96 -4.11 -2.28
N PRO A 127 -3.21 -5.21 -2.19
CA PRO A 127 -2.17 -5.44 -1.20
C PRO A 127 -0.86 -4.73 -1.53
N VAL A 128 -0.08 -4.43 -0.50
CA VAL A 128 1.34 -4.12 -0.58
C VAL A 128 2.09 -5.30 -0.01
N TYR A 129 3.12 -5.76 -0.69
CA TYR A 129 3.97 -6.85 -0.24
C TYR A 129 5.19 -6.31 0.49
N LEU A 130 5.61 -7.05 1.51
CA LEU A 130 6.72 -6.69 2.39
C LEU A 130 7.71 -7.85 2.46
N THR A 131 8.98 -7.53 2.37
CA THR A 131 10.08 -8.46 2.67
C THR A 131 11.08 -7.77 3.59
N GLY A 132 11.88 -8.52 4.33
CA GLY A 132 12.85 -7.95 5.24
C GLY A 132 13.14 -8.82 6.45
N HIS A 133 14.06 -8.33 7.29
CA HIS A 133 14.46 -8.99 8.52
C HIS A 133 14.92 -7.96 9.57
N GLY A 134 14.59 -8.19 10.84
CA GLY A 134 14.97 -7.26 11.91
C GLY A 134 14.26 -5.92 11.78
N ASN A 135 15.01 -4.86 11.51
CA ASN A 135 14.47 -3.53 11.28
C ASN A 135 14.47 -3.12 9.78
N ASP A 136 15.05 -3.95 8.93
CA ASP A 136 15.17 -3.65 7.51
C ASP A 136 13.97 -4.19 6.74
N PHE A 137 13.44 -3.40 5.81
CA PHE A 137 12.30 -3.79 5.00
C PHE A 137 12.41 -3.29 3.56
N THR A 138 11.76 -4.01 2.67
CA THR A 138 11.40 -3.57 1.32
C THR A 138 9.90 -3.79 1.13
N ALA A 139 9.19 -2.75 0.71
CA ALA A 139 7.80 -2.81 0.31
C ALA A 139 7.68 -2.62 -1.19
N TYR A 140 6.79 -3.39 -1.85
CA TYR A 140 6.61 -3.34 -3.29
C TYR A 140 5.16 -3.59 -3.68
N PHE A 141 4.71 -2.86 -4.69
CA PHE A 141 3.33 -2.88 -5.14
C PHE A 141 3.15 -2.24 -6.52
N TYR A 142 1.98 -2.43 -7.09
CA TYR A 142 1.53 -1.64 -8.22
C TYR A 142 0.58 -0.54 -7.74
N GLU A 143 0.85 0.68 -8.18
CA GLU A 143 0.00 1.83 -7.94
C GLU A 143 -0.76 2.16 -9.22
N SER A 144 -2.10 2.12 -9.17
CA SER A 144 -2.95 2.60 -10.24
C SER A 144 -3.85 3.72 -9.74
N SER A 145 -4.04 4.75 -10.54
CA SER A 145 -5.04 5.78 -10.30
C SER A 145 -6.22 5.57 -11.22
N LEU A 146 -7.43 5.72 -10.70
CA LEU A 146 -8.66 5.71 -11.50
C LEU A 146 -8.89 7.06 -12.22
N THR A 147 -8.02 8.05 -12.00
CA THR A 147 -8.13 9.36 -12.63
C THR A 147 -7.61 9.27 -14.05
N GLU A 148 -8.40 9.81 -14.99
CA GLU A 148 -8.05 9.93 -16.40
C GLU A 148 -6.67 10.60 -16.58
N GLY A 149 -5.84 10.04 -17.45
CA GLY A 149 -4.48 10.53 -17.73
C GLY A 149 -3.46 10.24 -16.63
N SER A 150 -3.84 9.57 -15.55
CA SER A 150 -2.89 9.21 -14.49
C SER A 150 -2.10 7.96 -14.87
N PRO A 151 -0.80 7.93 -14.53
CA PRO A 151 0.03 6.77 -14.78
C PRO A 151 -0.24 5.63 -13.77
N GLU A 152 -0.03 4.42 -14.24
CA GLU A 152 0.15 3.23 -13.39
C GLU A 152 1.65 3.03 -13.16
N HIS A 153 2.03 2.75 -11.92
CA HIS A 153 3.42 2.56 -11.53
C HIS A 153 3.67 1.18 -10.93
N ALA A 154 4.83 0.61 -11.22
CA ALA A 154 5.46 -0.35 -10.32
C ALA A 154 6.26 0.46 -9.31
N VAL A 155 6.13 0.14 -8.03
CA VAL A 155 6.75 0.88 -6.92
C VAL A 155 7.55 -0.08 -6.04
N VAL A 156 8.73 0.35 -5.63
CA VAL A 156 9.55 -0.27 -4.61
C VAL A 156 10.03 0.79 -3.64
N MET A 157 9.95 0.53 -2.34
CA MET A 157 10.49 1.39 -1.30
C MET A 157 11.18 0.54 -0.23
N SER A 158 12.21 1.09 0.38
CA SER A 158 13.04 0.35 1.30
C SER A 158 13.64 1.28 2.35
N GLY A 159 14.05 0.70 3.46
CA GLY A 159 14.72 1.42 4.54
C GLY A 159 14.84 0.59 5.81
N THR A 160 15.39 1.23 6.84
CA THR A 160 15.56 0.65 8.18
C THR A 160 14.65 1.35 9.18
N LEU A 161 13.75 0.61 9.82
CA LEU A 161 12.86 1.14 10.86
C LEU A 161 13.66 1.68 12.05
N ALA A 162 13.38 2.89 12.47
CA ALA A 162 13.97 3.56 13.63
C ALA A 162 12.88 4.21 14.49
N PRO A 163 13.14 4.53 15.77
CA PRO A 163 12.14 5.13 16.66
C PRO A 163 11.53 6.45 16.17
N ASN A 164 12.26 7.19 15.35
CA ASN A 164 11.88 8.51 14.86
C ASN A 164 11.64 8.58 13.34
N GLY A 165 11.52 7.44 12.67
CA GLY A 165 11.29 7.39 11.24
C GLY A 165 11.91 6.19 10.55
N ILE A 166 12.16 6.33 9.26
CA ILE A 166 12.81 5.32 8.42
C ILE A 166 14.16 5.83 7.97
N LYS A 167 15.25 5.20 8.43
CA LYS A 167 16.61 5.50 7.97
C LYS A 167 16.87 4.93 6.59
N ASN A 168 17.77 5.61 5.84
CA ASN A 168 18.17 5.22 4.51
C ASN A 168 16.97 4.98 3.59
N PHE A 169 15.92 5.80 3.76
CA PHE A 169 14.71 5.64 2.97
C PHE A 169 14.98 5.92 1.50
N ILE A 170 14.68 4.93 0.67
CA ILE A 170 14.80 4.99 -0.78
C ILE A 170 13.47 4.58 -1.41
N TYR A 171 13.10 5.25 -2.48
CA TYR A 171 11.83 5.07 -3.19
C TYR A 171 12.10 5.02 -4.69
N GLY A 172 11.67 3.95 -5.34
CA GLY A 172 11.79 3.77 -6.77
C GLY A 172 10.43 3.53 -7.41
N TYR A 173 10.21 4.10 -8.60
CA TYR A 173 9.03 3.78 -9.38
C TYR A 173 9.31 3.79 -10.89
N LYS A 174 8.52 2.98 -11.60
CA LYS A 174 8.51 2.91 -13.06
C LYS A 174 7.10 3.17 -13.57
N ILE A 175 6.98 4.05 -14.55
CA ILE A 175 5.73 4.29 -15.27
C ILE A 175 5.46 3.12 -16.22
N LEU A 176 4.37 2.37 -15.98
CA LEU A 176 4.02 1.20 -16.78
C LEU A 176 3.12 1.56 -17.95
N ARG A 177 2.14 2.41 -17.69
CA ARG A 177 1.18 2.89 -18.69
C ARG A 177 0.40 4.08 -18.15
N TYR A 178 -0.34 4.75 -19.02
CA TYR A 178 -1.36 5.74 -18.67
C TYR A 178 -2.75 5.14 -18.82
N ASN A 179 -3.68 5.50 -17.95
CA ASN A 179 -5.03 4.92 -17.90
C ASN A 179 -5.91 5.24 -19.11
N ASP A 180 -5.51 6.20 -19.96
CA ASP A 180 -6.22 6.59 -21.17
C ASP A 180 -5.28 6.94 -22.30
N SER A 181 -5.87 7.03 -23.51
CA SER A 181 -5.17 7.47 -24.72
C SER A 181 -4.71 8.94 -24.67
N ILE A 182 -5.13 9.70 -23.67
CA ILE A 182 -4.76 11.11 -23.50
C ILE A 182 -3.60 11.18 -22.51
N VAL A 183 -2.39 11.13 -23.03
CA VAL A 183 -1.19 11.39 -22.24
C VAL A 183 -1.04 12.91 -22.08
N PRO A 184 -0.93 13.43 -20.84
CA PRO A 184 -0.71 14.85 -20.64
C PRO A 184 0.54 15.33 -21.40
N PRO A 185 0.53 16.52 -22.01
CA PRO A 185 1.63 17.00 -22.86
C PRO A 185 2.96 17.18 -22.13
N VAL A 186 2.93 17.18 -20.78
CA VAL A 186 4.12 17.25 -19.90
C VAL A 186 4.42 15.92 -19.20
N ALA A 187 3.76 14.83 -19.61
CA ALA A 187 3.97 13.55 -18.99
C ALA A 187 5.31 12.92 -19.39
N TYR A 188 5.92 12.22 -18.44
CA TYR A 188 7.09 11.41 -18.73
C TYR A 188 6.70 10.21 -19.61
N PRO A 189 7.61 9.74 -20.48
CA PRO A 189 7.34 8.55 -21.31
C PRO A 189 7.02 7.30 -20.48
N VAL A 190 6.22 6.39 -21.03
CA VAL A 190 6.09 5.03 -20.49
C VAL A 190 7.48 4.38 -20.41
N ASN A 191 7.71 3.55 -19.40
CA ASN A 191 8.99 2.97 -19.01
C ASN A 191 10.00 3.97 -18.38
N SER A 192 9.61 5.21 -18.09
CA SER A 192 10.45 6.08 -17.27
C SER A 192 10.60 5.52 -15.86
N ILE A 193 11.85 5.51 -15.37
CA ILE A 193 12.21 5.05 -14.04
C ILE A 193 12.81 6.21 -13.26
N PHE A 194 12.44 6.31 -12.00
CA PHE A 194 12.97 7.30 -11.06
C PHE A 194 13.34 6.62 -9.76
N ILE A 195 14.55 6.89 -9.29
CA ILE A 195 15.01 6.48 -7.97
C ILE A 195 15.27 7.73 -7.16
N LEU A 196 14.67 7.77 -5.99
CA LEU A 196 14.73 8.88 -5.05
C LEU A 196 15.15 8.34 -3.69
N LYS A 197 15.90 9.14 -2.95
CA LYS A 197 16.18 8.87 -1.54
C LYS A 197 15.69 10.04 -0.70
N ASP A 198 15.51 9.83 0.58
CA ASP A 198 15.34 10.95 1.50
C ASP A 198 16.64 11.77 1.56
N TRP A 199 16.52 13.09 1.44
CA TRP A 199 17.66 13.99 1.20
C TRP A 199 18.68 14.01 2.34
N ASP A 200 18.22 13.83 3.60
CA ASP A 200 19.09 13.79 4.78
C ASP A 200 19.26 12.37 5.34
N GLY A 201 18.70 11.38 4.63
CA GLY A 201 18.77 9.97 4.96
C GLY A 201 17.76 9.50 6.01
N MET A 202 16.79 10.35 6.42
CA MET A 202 15.79 10.01 7.41
C MET A 202 14.39 10.48 7.01
N ALA A 203 13.54 9.58 6.53
CA ALA A 203 12.13 9.88 6.42
C ALA A 203 11.51 9.95 7.83
N GLU A 204 11.20 11.16 8.27
CA GLU A 204 10.83 11.44 9.66
C GLU A 204 9.43 10.93 10.02
N ALA A 205 9.30 10.36 11.23
CA ALA A 205 7.99 10.05 11.79
C ALA A 205 7.13 11.33 11.90
N CYS A 206 5.87 11.23 11.49
CA CYS A 206 4.93 12.36 11.53
C CYS A 206 3.53 11.88 11.89
N THR A 207 2.60 12.83 12.03
CA THR A 207 1.17 12.59 12.21
C THR A 207 0.42 13.44 11.20
N TRP A 208 0.30 12.95 9.98
CA TRP A 208 -0.35 13.68 8.89
C TRP A 208 -1.76 13.17 8.57
N PHE A 209 -1.89 11.83 8.55
CA PHE A 209 -3.17 11.20 8.20
C PHE A 209 -4.11 11.23 9.40
N ASN A 210 -4.94 12.25 9.50
CA ASN A 210 -6.01 12.28 10.50
C ASN A 210 -7.00 11.16 10.21
N ASP A 211 -7.37 10.38 11.22
CA ASP A 211 -8.37 9.30 11.11
C ASP A 211 -9.71 9.77 10.53
N THR A 212 -10.00 11.07 10.63
CA THR A 212 -11.21 11.70 10.06
C THR A 212 -11.25 11.68 8.53
N LEU A 213 -10.11 11.60 7.84
CA LEU A 213 -10.07 11.52 6.37
C LEU A 213 -10.51 10.15 5.83
N PHE A 214 -10.50 9.11 6.68
CA PHE A 214 -10.81 7.73 6.29
C PHE A 214 -12.15 7.21 6.82
N HIS A 215 -12.85 7.97 7.66
CA HIS A 215 -14.23 7.68 8.03
C HIS A 215 -15.14 8.47 7.09
N PRO A 216 -15.79 7.82 6.09
CA PRO A 216 -16.85 8.48 5.37
C PRO A 216 -17.89 8.86 6.43
N GLN A 217 -18.10 10.16 6.60
CA GLN A 217 -19.18 10.66 7.45
C GLN A 217 -20.45 9.95 6.99
N ARG A 218 -20.97 9.02 7.81
CA ARG A 218 -22.33 8.54 7.62
C ARG A 218 -23.20 9.79 7.66
N SER A 219 -23.67 10.20 6.50
CA SER A 219 -24.66 11.24 6.39
C SER A 219 -25.88 10.73 7.17
N THR A 220 -26.03 11.17 8.40
CA THR A 220 -27.30 11.13 9.11
C THR A 220 -28.21 12.10 8.36
N LYS A 221 -28.92 11.57 7.34
CA LYS A 221 -30.08 12.31 6.82
C LYS A 221 -31.11 12.43 7.94
N PRO A 222 -31.64 13.64 8.15
CA PRO A 222 -32.76 13.84 9.07
C PRO A 222 -34.03 13.13 8.63
#